data_5fefcdfaf8bd83b3575e50834cdbc2b6
#
_entry.id   5fefcdfaf8bd83b3575e50834cdbc2b6
#
_cell.length_a   1.000
_cell.length_b   1.000
_cell.length_c   1.000
_cell.angle_alpha   90.00
_cell.angle_beta   90.00
_cell.angle_gamma   90.00
#
_symmetry.space_group_name_H-M   'P 1'
#
loop_
_entity.id
_entity.type
_entity.pdbx_description
1 polymer ?
#
loop_
_entity_poly.entity_id
_entity_poly.type
_entity_poly.pdbx_seq_one_letter_code
_entity_poly.pdbx_strand_id
1 'polypeptide(L)'
;MQEFQSDLELLFTRLSGKVTGEVMLALKPINDRLNLLADRHEVKINHSVMEIICASHLIARGYETEVEREMGESMKCDLSGKRRIKDGNEKIVVEVETGFVPPEEALDPIAYRRTRITSKIARYSMFSDKFALTTPNYHILQIPEVLTLSPKDRDRGELSGLLKECIGYYKNPPISLMELMSCHLDAVYVIWIDDCRVVEMDPSEYLGSYL
;
A
#
# COMPACT_ATOMS: atom_id res chain seq x y z
N MET A 1 4.34 10.57 21.74
CA MET A 1 3.33 9.63 22.29
C MET A 1 1.95 10.26 22.43
N GLN A 2 1.74 11.25 23.32
CA GLN A 2 0.41 11.89 23.47
C GLN A 2 -0.14 12.48 22.16
N GLU A 3 0.70 13.07 21.33
CA GLU A 3 0.31 13.66 20.05
C GLU A 3 -0.17 12.61 19.03
N PHE A 4 0.56 11.50 18.87
CA PHE A 4 0.17 10.39 17.99
C PHE A 4 -1.20 9.80 18.38
N GLN A 5 -1.39 9.51 19.66
CA GLN A 5 -2.63 8.97 20.19
C GLN A 5 -3.80 9.95 20.01
N SER A 6 -3.55 11.23 20.31
CA SER A 6 -4.56 12.29 20.12
C SER A 6 -4.99 12.44 18.65
N ASP A 7 -4.05 12.34 17.71
CA ASP A 7 -4.33 12.41 16.28
C ASP A 7 -5.17 11.21 15.81
N LEU A 8 -4.89 10.00 16.32
CA LEU A 8 -5.71 8.83 16.01
C LEU A 8 -7.11 8.92 16.63
N GLU A 9 -7.26 9.44 17.85
CA GLU A 9 -8.56 9.68 18.47
C GLU A 9 -9.40 10.66 17.65
N LEU A 10 -8.79 11.73 17.13
CA LEU A 10 -9.44 12.67 16.23
C LEU A 10 -9.86 12.00 14.92
N LEU A 11 -8.99 11.16 14.33
CA LEU A 11 -9.33 10.38 13.14
C LEU A 11 -10.52 9.45 13.37
N PHE A 12 -10.54 8.73 14.49
CA PHE A 12 -11.65 7.85 14.87
C PHE A 12 -12.95 8.62 15.06
N THR A 13 -12.88 9.83 15.63
CA THR A 13 -14.03 10.72 15.74
C THR A 13 -14.59 11.11 14.36
N ARG A 14 -13.73 11.42 13.39
CA ARG A 14 -14.13 11.72 12.01
C ARG A 14 -14.73 10.50 11.30
N LEU A 15 -14.13 9.31 11.49
CA LEU A 15 -14.62 8.07 10.90
C LEU A 15 -15.97 7.63 11.45
N SER A 16 -16.24 7.86 12.73
CA SER A 16 -17.49 7.42 13.39
C SER A 16 -18.77 7.96 12.73
N GLY A 17 -18.69 9.11 12.06
CA GLY A 17 -19.79 9.68 11.28
C GLY A 17 -19.88 9.19 9.82
N LYS A 18 -18.94 8.34 9.37
CA LYS A 18 -18.80 7.97 7.96
C LYS A 18 -18.87 6.45 7.71
N VAL A 19 -18.63 5.64 8.73
CA VAL A 19 -18.65 4.17 8.64
C VAL A 19 -19.63 3.57 9.64
N THR A 20 -19.99 2.30 9.46
CA THR A 20 -20.92 1.61 10.39
C THR A 20 -20.25 1.32 11.73
N GLY A 21 -21.07 1.10 12.76
CA GLY A 21 -20.57 0.71 14.10
C GLY A 21 -19.77 -0.60 14.07
N GLU A 22 -20.10 -1.53 13.17
CA GLU A 22 -19.36 -2.77 12.97
C GLU A 22 -17.94 -2.51 12.46
N VAL A 23 -17.79 -1.62 11.48
CA VAL A 23 -16.47 -1.19 10.98
C VAL A 23 -15.68 -0.51 12.08
N MET A 24 -16.30 0.38 12.85
CA MET A 24 -15.65 1.04 14.00
C MET A 24 -15.18 0.05 15.06
N LEU A 25 -15.96 -0.99 15.32
CA LEU A 25 -15.58 -2.04 16.27
C LEU A 25 -14.37 -2.86 15.75
N ALA A 26 -14.39 -3.20 14.47
CA ALA A 26 -13.31 -3.97 13.83
C ALA A 26 -12.00 -3.17 13.69
N LEU A 27 -12.04 -1.83 13.68
CA LEU A 27 -10.87 -0.96 13.68
C LEU A 27 -10.15 -0.87 15.04
N LYS A 28 -10.80 -1.23 16.16
CA LYS A 28 -10.17 -1.11 17.49
C LYS A 28 -8.85 -1.87 17.62
N PRO A 29 -8.76 -3.18 17.29
CA PRO A 29 -7.50 -3.90 17.40
C PRO A 29 -6.40 -3.33 16.49
N ILE A 30 -6.76 -2.73 15.34
CA ILE A 30 -5.83 -2.04 14.45
C ILE A 30 -5.27 -0.79 15.14
N ASN A 31 -6.13 0.02 15.74
CA ASN A 31 -5.72 1.19 16.52
C ASN A 31 -4.79 0.81 17.67
N ASP A 32 -5.15 -0.22 18.44
CA ASP A 32 -4.34 -0.70 19.57
C ASP A 32 -2.95 -1.18 19.09
N ARG A 33 -2.90 -1.88 17.95
CA ARG A 33 -1.65 -2.31 17.33
C ARG A 33 -0.78 -1.13 16.92
N LEU A 34 -1.33 -0.12 16.23
CA LEU A 34 -0.59 1.07 15.79
C LEU A 34 -0.08 1.89 16.98
N ASN A 35 -0.85 2.06 18.04
CA ASN A 35 -0.40 2.71 19.26
C ASN A 35 0.78 1.97 19.90
N LEU A 36 0.71 0.63 19.98
CA LEU A 36 1.81 -0.19 20.48
C LEU A 36 3.09 -0.04 19.64
N LEU A 37 2.96 0.03 18.31
CA LEU A 37 4.10 0.22 17.41
C LEU A 37 4.66 1.64 17.48
N ALA A 38 3.81 2.65 17.67
CA ALA A 38 4.23 4.03 17.87
C ALA A 38 5.06 4.20 19.17
N ASP A 39 4.68 3.50 20.25
CA ASP A 39 5.44 3.48 21.50
C ASP A 39 6.85 2.92 21.31
N ARG A 40 7.04 2.07 20.30
CA ARG A 40 8.32 1.49 19.89
C ARG A 40 9.05 2.29 18.82
N HIS A 41 8.48 3.41 18.37
CA HIS A 41 8.98 4.24 17.26
C HIS A 41 9.06 3.50 15.91
N GLU A 42 8.23 2.47 15.71
CA GLU A 42 8.21 1.65 14.49
C GLU A 42 7.30 2.25 13.39
N VAL A 43 6.34 3.10 13.76
CA VAL A 43 5.38 3.72 12.82
C VAL A 43 5.32 5.25 13.00
N LYS A 44 4.81 5.94 11.98
CA LYS A 44 4.65 7.40 11.96
C LYS A 44 3.20 7.76 11.70
N ILE A 45 2.73 8.86 12.29
CA ILE A 45 1.32 9.29 12.25
C ILE A 45 0.77 9.46 10.84
N ASN A 46 1.51 10.11 9.94
CA ASN A 46 1.06 10.32 8.56
C ASN A 46 0.84 9.02 7.78
N HIS A 47 1.59 7.97 8.09
CA HIS A 47 1.43 6.63 7.53
C HIS A 47 0.23 5.92 8.18
N SER A 48 0.17 5.91 9.52
CA SER A 48 -0.87 5.23 10.29
C SER A 48 -2.28 5.79 10.04
N VAL A 49 -2.42 7.10 9.81
CA VAL A 49 -3.69 7.70 9.37
C VAL A 49 -4.19 7.07 8.08
N MET A 50 -3.31 6.87 7.10
CA MET A 50 -3.66 6.25 5.81
C MET A 50 -3.98 4.76 5.97
N GLU A 51 -3.24 4.05 6.83
CA GLU A 51 -3.52 2.64 7.15
C GLU A 51 -4.92 2.48 7.75
N ILE A 52 -5.32 3.31 8.72
CA ILE A 52 -6.65 3.25 9.35
C ILE A 52 -7.76 3.56 8.34
N ILE A 53 -7.60 4.59 7.50
CA ILE A 53 -8.60 4.92 6.48
C ILE A 53 -8.72 3.78 5.46
N CYS A 54 -7.60 3.23 5.00
CA CYS A 54 -7.59 2.08 4.09
C CYS A 54 -8.17 0.83 4.75
N ALA A 55 -7.84 0.55 6.02
CA ALA A 55 -8.41 -0.56 6.77
C ALA A 55 -9.94 -0.44 6.88
N SER A 56 -10.47 0.76 7.15
CA SER A 56 -11.91 1.00 7.21
C SER A 56 -12.60 0.63 5.89
N HIS A 57 -11.96 0.94 4.77
CA HIS A 57 -12.44 0.62 3.43
C HIS A 57 -12.42 -0.90 3.15
N LEU A 58 -11.35 -1.60 3.54
CA LEU A 58 -11.26 -3.05 3.40
C LEU A 58 -12.28 -3.78 4.28
N ILE A 59 -12.42 -3.37 5.55
CA ILE A 59 -13.39 -3.94 6.48
C ILE A 59 -14.82 -3.75 5.95
N ALA A 60 -15.16 -2.57 5.45
CA ALA A 60 -16.46 -2.32 4.83
C ALA A 60 -16.75 -3.21 3.61
N ARG A 61 -15.71 -3.79 2.98
CA ARG A 61 -15.80 -4.77 1.90
C ARG A 61 -15.75 -6.23 2.37
N GLY A 62 -15.82 -6.44 3.69
CA GLY A 62 -15.86 -7.76 4.29
C GLY A 62 -14.51 -8.43 4.49
N TYR A 63 -13.39 -7.69 4.41
CA TYR A 63 -12.08 -8.22 4.76
C TYR A 63 -11.86 -8.17 6.28
N GLU A 64 -11.43 -9.27 6.85
CA GLU A 64 -10.72 -9.30 8.13
C GLU A 64 -9.34 -8.69 7.89
N THR A 65 -9.06 -7.54 8.50
CA THR A 65 -7.90 -6.70 8.15
C THR A 65 -6.92 -6.62 9.31
N GLU A 66 -5.63 -6.72 9.01
CA GLU A 66 -4.51 -6.54 9.92
C GLU A 66 -3.55 -5.49 9.37
N VAL A 67 -2.86 -4.76 10.27
CA VAL A 67 -1.81 -3.79 9.92
C VAL A 67 -0.44 -4.28 10.36
N GLU A 68 0.57 -3.83 9.64
CA GLU A 68 1.97 -4.09 9.98
C GLU A 68 2.23 -5.58 10.24
N ARG A 69 1.77 -6.41 9.29
CA ARG A 69 1.85 -7.87 9.37
C ARG A 69 3.18 -8.37 8.80
N GLU A 70 3.83 -9.25 9.56
CA GLU A 70 5.01 -9.99 9.06
C GLU A 70 4.63 -10.96 7.95
N MET A 71 5.39 -10.93 6.84
CA MET A 71 5.15 -11.71 5.61
C MET A 71 6.28 -12.69 5.31
N GLY A 72 7.12 -13.01 6.29
CA GLY A 72 8.30 -13.86 6.17
C GLY A 72 9.47 -13.34 6.99
N GLU A 73 10.67 -13.85 6.77
CA GLU A 73 11.83 -13.64 7.64
C GLU A 73 12.27 -12.16 7.78
N SER A 74 11.90 -11.26 6.86
CA SER A 74 12.34 -9.86 6.91
C SER A 74 11.40 -8.89 6.17
N MET A 75 10.19 -9.31 5.80
CA MET A 75 9.21 -8.47 5.13
C MET A 75 7.99 -8.25 6.01
N LYS A 76 7.46 -7.04 5.97
CA LYS A 76 6.28 -6.62 6.69
C LYS A 76 5.42 -5.78 5.74
N CYS A 77 4.15 -6.11 5.59
CA CYS A 77 3.23 -5.34 4.78
C CYS A 77 2.48 -4.31 5.63
N ASP A 78 2.14 -3.19 5.04
CA ASP A 78 1.40 -2.12 5.71
C ASP A 78 0.00 -2.60 6.11
N LEU A 79 -0.74 -3.23 5.16
CA LEU A 79 -2.03 -3.87 5.45
C LEU A 79 -2.14 -5.23 4.76
N SER A 80 -2.82 -6.15 5.43
CA SER A 80 -3.30 -7.39 4.83
C SER A 80 -4.76 -7.62 5.17
N GLY A 81 -5.49 -8.26 4.26
CA GLY A 81 -6.88 -8.60 4.47
C GLY A 81 -7.20 -10.00 3.96
N LYS A 82 -8.19 -10.65 4.59
CA LYS A 82 -8.73 -11.93 4.16
C LYS A 82 -10.26 -11.86 4.19
N ARG A 83 -10.91 -12.27 3.11
CA ARG A 83 -12.36 -12.38 3.09
C ARG A 83 -12.81 -13.71 2.50
N ARG A 84 -13.97 -14.16 2.93
CA ARG A 84 -14.61 -15.34 2.36
C ARG A 84 -15.30 -14.99 1.05
N ILE A 85 -15.01 -15.75 0.00
CA ILE A 85 -15.68 -15.69 -1.30
C ILE A 85 -16.36 -17.03 -1.59
N LYS A 86 -17.16 -17.09 -2.68
CA LYS A 86 -17.93 -18.28 -3.04
C LYS A 86 -17.07 -19.55 -3.14
N ASP A 87 -15.88 -19.42 -3.71
CA ASP A 87 -14.99 -20.56 -4.01
C ASP A 87 -13.76 -20.63 -3.09
N GLY A 88 -13.84 -20.06 -1.88
CA GLY A 88 -12.74 -20.11 -0.91
C GLY A 88 -12.51 -18.81 -0.13
N ASN A 89 -11.26 -18.43 0.02
CA ASN A 89 -10.86 -17.19 0.64
C ASN A 89 -10.02 -16.37 -0.34
N GLU A 90 -10.25 -15.08 -0.39
CA GLU A 90 -9.42 -14.11 -1.11
C GLU A 90 -8.55 -13.35 -0.12
N LYS A 91 -7.28 -13.24 -0.43
CA LYS A 91 -6.30 -12.46 0.33
C LYS A 91 -5.93 -11.20 -0.43
N ILE A 92 -5.83 -10.07 0.28
CA ILE A 92 -5.30 -8.82 -0.26
C ILE A 92 -4.11 -8.36 0.57
N VAL A 93 -3.13 -7.78 -0.12
CA VAL A 93 -2.05 -6.99 0.49
C VAL A 93 -2.14 -5.58 -0.06
N VAL A 94 -1.98 -4.59 0.81
CA VAL A 94 -1.98 -3.17 0.44
C VAL A 94 -0.75 -2.51 1.04
N GLU A 95 -0.04 -1.77 0.20
CA GLU A 95 1.14 -1.00 0.59
C GLU A 95 0.86 0.51 0.52
N VAL A 96 1.25 1.23 1.55
CA VAL A 96 1.06 2.68 1.68
C VAL A 96 2.26 3.43 1.12
N GLU A 97 2.00 4.43 0.28
CA GLU A 97 3.02 5.33 -0.27
C GLU A 97 2.69 6.79 -0.02
N THR A 98 3.50 7.43 0.82
CA THR A 98 3.35 8.84 1.20
C THR A 98 4.18 9.80 0.35
N GLY A 99 5.00 9.28 -0.55
CA GLY A 99 5.88 10.09 -1.41
C GLY A 99 7.18 10.54 -0.75
N PHE A 100 7.55 9.96 0.38
CA PHE A 100 8.82 10.28 1.02
C PHE A 100 10.01 9.94 0.11
N VAL A 101 10.96 10.89 0.02
CA VAL A 101 12.25 10.72 -0.65
C VAL A 101 13.33 10.98 0.39
N PRO A 102 14.26 10.06 0.62
CA PRO A 102 15.36 10.27 1.55
C PRO A 102 16.34 11.32 0.99
N PRO A 103 17.08 12.04 1.87
CA PRO A 103 17.97 13.13 1.44
C PRO A 103 19.03 12.71 0.42
N GLU A 104 19.53 11.48 0.49
CA GLU A 104 20.53 10.92 -0.44
C GLU A 104 20.00 10.76 -1.87
N GLU A 105 18.68 10.67 -2.05
CA GLU A 105 18.01 10.52 -3.34
C GLU A 105 17.36 11.84 -3.83
N ALA A 106 17.68 12.96 -3.18
CA ALA A 106 17.06 14.26 -3.47
C ALA A 106 17.35 14.78 -4.88
N LEU A 107 18.41 14.32 -5.53
CA LEU A 107 18.79 14.72 -6.90
C LEU A 107 18.10 13.88 -7.98
N ASP A 108 17.57 12.71 -7.63
CA ASP A 108 16.86 11.82 -8.56
C ASP A 108 15.58 11.21 -7.92
N PRO A 109 14.67 12.07 -7.43
CA PRO A 109 13.52 11.63 -6.66
C PRO A 109 12.52 10.80 -7.48
N ILE A 110 12.42 11.05 -8.77
CA ILE A 110 11.48 10.34 -9.66
C ILE A 110 11.94 8.90 -9.88
N ALA A 111 13.22 8.68 -10.22
CA ALA A 111 13.76 7.34 -10.40
C ALA A 111 13.74 6.55 -9.09
N TYR A 112 14.11 7.16 -7.96
CA TYR A 112 13.98 6.55 -6.65
C TYR A 112 12.55 6.08 -6.36
N ARG A 113 11.55 6.95 -6.55
CA ARG A 113 10.15 6.63 -6.28
C ARG A 113 9.62 5.55 -7.22
N ARG A 114 9.98 5.61 -8.51
CA ARG A 114 9.63 4.61 -9.51
C ARG A 114 10.18 3.23 -9.15
N THR A 115 11.45 3.14 -8.78
CA THR A 115 12.10 1.87 -8.38
C THR A 115 11.56 1.36 -7.05
N ARG A 116 11.21 2.23 -6.10
CA ARG A 116 10.54 1.88 -4.85
C ARG A 116 9.18 1.24 -5.10
N ILE A 117 8.32 1.86 -5.91
CA ILE A 117 7.02 1.33 -6.31
C ILE A 117 7.18 -0.03 -7.01
N THR A 118 8.10 -0.11 -7.97
CA THR A 118 8.42 -1.36 -8.68
C THR A 118 8.78 -2.47 -7.72
N SER A 119 9.66 -2.18 -6.76
CA SER A 119 10.13 -3.14 -5.77
C SER A 119 9.00 -3.63 -4.86
N LYS A 120 8.09 -2.74 -4.44
CA LYS A 120 6.90 -3.12 -3.66
C LYS A 120 5.99 -4.04 -4.48
N ILE A 121 5.62 -3.67 -5.70
CA ILE A 121 4.76 -4.51 -6.56
C ILE A 121 5.39 -5.90 -6.74
N ALA A 122 6.68 -5.96 -7.12
CA ALA A 122 7.37 -7.22 -7.38
C ALA A 122 7.42 -8.15 -6.16
N ARG A 123 7.68 -7.60 -4.97
CA ARG A 123 7.88 -8.41 -3.75
C ARG A 123 6.59 -8.80 -3.05
N TYR A 124 5.65 -7.86 -2.92
CA TYR A 124 4.48 -8.07 -2.05
C TYR A 124 3.31 -8.73 -2.76
N SER A 125 3.13 -8.52 -4.07
CA SER A 125 2.00 -9.10 -4.81
C SER A 125 1.99 -10.64 -4.81
N MET A 126 3.17 -11.27 -4.68
CA MET A 126 3.31 -12.73 -4.65
C MET A 126 2.68 -13.40 -3.40
N PHE A 127 2.33 -12.63 -2.37
CA PHE A 127 1.78 -13.15 -1.11
C PHE A 127 0.27 -13.10 -1.02
N SER A 128 -0.41 -12.61 -2.06
CA SER A 128 -1.85 -12.37 -2.06
C SER A 128 -2.48 -12.63 -3.41
N ASP A 129 -3.81 -12.82 -3.39
CA ASP A 129 -4.62 -12.94 -4.62
C ASP A 129 -4.90 -11.58 -5.24
N LYS A 130 -4.82 -10.51 -4.41
CA LYS A 130 -4.99 -9.11 -4.78
C LYS A 130 -3.89 -8.27 -4.16
N PHE A 131 -3.30 -7.39 -4.95
CA PHE A 131 -2.32 -6.42 -4.48
C PHE A 131 -2.74 -5.00 -4.85
N ALA A 132 -2.71 -4.09 -3.89
CA ALA A 132 -3.03 -2.69 -4.12
C ALA A 132 -1.94 -1.77 -3.56
N LEU A 133 -1.76 -0.62 -4.20
CA LEU A 133 -1.01 0.50 -3.65
C LEU A 133 -2.00 1.55 -3.16
N THR A 134 -1.69 2.18 -2.04
CA THR A 134 -2.48 3.32 -1.58
C THR A 134 -1.64 4.58 -1.45
N THR A 135 -2.23 5.72 -1.79
CA THR A 135 -1.57 7.02 -1.81
C THR A 135 -2.54 8.14 -1.45
N PRO A 136 -2.10 9.23 -0.80
CA PRO A 136 -2.98 10.37 -0.61
C PRO A 136 -3.25 11.09 -1.96
N ASN A 137 -4.40 11.74 -2.06
CA ASN A 137 -4.87 12.41 -3.28
C ASN A 137 -3.97 13.54 -3.80
N TYR A 138 -3.06 14.05 -2.99
CA TYR A 138 -2.08 15.09 -3.36
C TYR A 138 -0.71 14.52 -3.80
N HIS A 139 -0.56 13.20 -3.85
CA HIS A 139 0.67 12.53 -4.26
C HIS A 139 0.44 11.58 -5.44
N ILE A 140 1.27 11.69 -6.47
CA ILE A 140 1.20 10.86 -7.68
C ILE A 140 2.23 9.73 -7.58
N LEU A 141 1.74 8.49 -7.65
CA LEU A 141 2.59 7.29 -7.70
C LEU A 141 3.33 7.21 -9.03
N GLN A 142 4.61 6.89 -8.97
CA GLN A 142 5.45 6.68 -10.14
C GLN A 142 5.39 5.19 -10.57
N ILE A 143 4.19 4.74 -10.98
CA ILE A 143 3.96 3.35 -11.40
C ILE A 143 4.51 3.19 -12.82
N PRO A 144 5.41 2.23 -13.10
CA PRO A 144 5.79 1.90 -14.46
C PRO A 144 4.59 1.34 -15.25
N GLU A 145 4.32 1.89 -16.42
CA GLU A 145 3.16 1.51 -17.24
C GLU A 145 3.12 0.00 -17.52
N VAL A 146 4.27 -0.62 -17.80
CA VAL A 146 4.39 -2.06 -18.04
C VAL A 146 3.87 -2.91 -16.87
N LEU A 147 3.86 -2.41 -15.64
CA LEU A 147 3.35 -3.13 -14.46
C LEU A 147 1.83 -3.00 -14.27
N THR A 148 1.16 -2.11 -14.98
CA THR A 148 -0.32 -2.05 -15.02
C THR A 148 -0.90 -3.07 -15.99
N LEU A 149 -0.07 -3.61 -16.89
CA LEU A 149 -0.47 -4.64 -17.82
C LEU A 149 -0.55 -6.01 -17.14
N SER A 150 -1.40 -6.88 -17.68
CA SER A 150 -1.43 -8.29 -17.25
C SER A 150 -0.07 -8.94 -17.51
N PRO A 151 0.42 -9.87 -16.65
CA PRO A 151 1.74 -10.48 -16.77
C PRO A 151 2.08 -11.04 -18.16
N LYS A 152 1.08 -11.59 -18.87
CA LYS A 152 1.24 -12.16 -20.22
C LYS A 152 1.44 -11.12 -21.34
N ASP A 153 1.04 -9.86 -21.08
CA ASP A 153 1.03 -8.79 -22.07
C ASP A 153 2.24 -7.84 -21.91
N ARG A 154 3.13 -8.12 -20.95
CA ARG A 154 4.29 -7.30 -20.63
C ARG A 154 5.45 -7.53 -21.59
N ASP A 155 6.07 -6.45 -22.06
CA ASP A 155 7.28 -6.52 -22.84
C ASP A 155 8.49 -6.88 -21.96
N ARG A 156 9.21 -7.92 -22.35
CA ARG A 156 10.37 -8.42 -21.59
C ARG A 156 11.58 -7.49 -21.65
N GLY A 157 11.70 -6.71 -22.72
CA GLY A 157 12.76 -5.71 -22.87
C GLY A 157 12.57 -4.55 -21.89
N GLU A 158 11.32 -4.04 -21.78
CA GLU A 158 10.96 -3.00 -20.82
C GLU A 158 11.18 -3.47 -19.38
N LEU A 159 10.77 -4.70 -19.04
CA LEU A 159 10.99 -5.28 -17.71
C LEU A 159 12.49 -5.42 -17.41
N SER A 160 13.32 -5.76 -18.40
CA SER A 160 14.77 -5.84 -18.22
C SER A 160 15.41 -4.47 -18.01
N GLY A 161 14.89 -3.43 -18.66
CA GLY A 161 15.27 -2.04 -18.42
C GLY A 161 14.94 -1.61 -17.00
N LEU A 162 13.70 -1.83 -16.58
CA LEU A 162 13.19 -1.52 -15.23
C LEU A 162 13.98 -2.27 -14.14
N LEU A 163 14.33 -3.54 -14.37
CA LEU A 163 15.18 -4.32 -13.46
C LEU A 163 16.54 -3.67 -13.24
N LYS A 164 17.19 -3.18 -14.32
CA LYS A 164 18.49 -2.50 -14.23
C LYS A 164 18.40 -1.22 -13.39
N GLU A 165 17.32 -0.44 -13.55
CA GLU A 165 17.05 0.73 -12.71
C GLU A 165 16.93 0.31 -11.23
N CYS A 166 16.13 -0.71 -10.93
CA CYS A 166 15.90 -1.19 -9.56
C CYS A 166 17.17 -1.68 -8.86
N ILE A 167 18.07 -2.39 -9.55
CA ILE A 167 19.34 -2.89 -8.98
C ILE A 167 20.23 -1.72 -8.51
N GLY A 168 20.12 -0.54 -9.11
CA GLY A 168 20.83 0.66 -8.66
C GLY A 168 20.46 1.08 -7.23
N TYR A 169 19.18 0.92 -6.86
CA TYR A 169 18.61 1.38 -5.58
C TYR A 169 18.41 0.26 -4.55
N TYR A 170 18.02 -0.95 -4.98
CA TYR A 170 17.66 -2.07 -4.11
C TYR A 170 18.55 -3.29 -4.35
N LYS A 171 19.57 -3.45 -3.50
CA LYS A 171 20.62 -4.47 -3.67
C LYS A 171 20.46 -5.71 -2.78
N ASN A 172 19.77 -5.59 -1.64
CA ASN A 172 19.69 -6.65 -0.63
C ASN A 172 18.27 -6.80 -0.05
N PRO A 173 17.53 -7.83 -0.42
CA PRO A 173 17.75 -8.67 -1.60
C PRO A 173 17.39 -7.90 -2.90
N PRO A 174 18.06 -8.16 -4.04
CA PRO A 174 17.65 -7.58 -5.32
C PRO A 174 16.32 -8.22 -5.76
N ILE A 175 15.51 -7.47 -6.50
CA ILE A 175 14.38 -8.07 -7.22
C ILE A 175 14.90 -8.80 -8.47
N SER A 176 14.13 -9.79 -8.92
CA SER A 176 14.46 -10.60 -10.10
C SER A 176 13.53 -10.29 -11.28
N LEU A 177 13.97 -10.67 -12.48
CA LEU A 177 13.12 -10.57 -13.67
C LEU A 177 11.88 -11.46 -13.55
N MET A 178 11.99 -12.61 -12.88
CA MET A 178 10.86 -13.52 -12.65
C MET A 178 9.77 -12.87 -11.78
N GLU A 179 10.17 -12.17 -10.71
CA GLU A 179 9.23 -11.42 -9.88
C GLU A 179 8.52 -10.33 -10.70
N LEU A 180 9.25 -9.57 -11.53
CA LEU A 180 8.65 -8.56 -12.41
C LEU A 180 7.72 -9.15 -13.47
N MET A 181 8.01 -10.35 -13.97
CA MET A 181 7.15 -11.04 -14.93
C MET A 181 5.87 -11.60 -14.32
N SER A 182 5.89 -11.96 -13.04
CA SER A 182 4.77 -12.64 -12.37
C SER A 182 3.97 -11.74 -11.41
N CYS A 183 4.54 -10.61 -10.97
CA CYS A 183 3.85 -9.69 -10.07
C CYS A 183 2.56 -9.13 -10.68
N HIS A 184 1.68 -8.60 -9.84
CA HIS A 184 0.44 -7.96 -10.27
C HIS A 184 0.14 -6.73 -9.43
N LEU A 185 -0.59 -5.79 -10.02
CA LEU A 185 -1.16 -4.63 -9.33
C LEU A 185 -2.63 -4.59 -9.73
N ASP A 186 -3.53 -4.81 -8.77
CA ASP A 186 -4.96 -4.96 -9.04
C ASP A 186 -5.75 -3.68 -8.82
N ALA A 187 -5.25 -2.78 -7.95
CA ALA A 187 -5.90 -1.51 -7.68
C ALA A 187 -4.92 -0.45 -7.17
N VAL A 188 -5.30 0.80 -7.35
CA VAL A 188 -4.74 1.96 -6.65
C VAL A 188 -5.84 2.57 -5.79
N TYR A 189 -5.57 2.70 -4.49
CA TYR A 189 -6.46 3.33 -3.52
C TYR A 189 -6.01 4.78 -3.27
N VAL A 190 -6.75 5.73 -3.81
CA VAL A 190 -6.50 7.15 -3.58
C VAL A 190 -7.25 7.60 -2.33
N ILE A 191 -6.50 8.05 -1.32
CA ILE A 191 -7.06 8.47 -0.03
C ILE A 191 -7.26 9.98 0.03
N TRP A 192 -8.48 10.39 0.29
CA TRP A 192 -8.86 11.75 0.65
C TRP A 192 -8.90 11.83 2.19
N ILE A 193 -7.77 12.25 2.77
CA ILE A 193 -7.57 12.18 4.24
C ILE A 193 -8.61 13.04 4.97
N ASP A 194 -8.85 14.26 4.50
CA ASP A 194 -9.82 15.18 5.13
C ASP A 194 -11.24 14.61 5.15
N ASP A 195 -11.58 13.83 4.13
CA ASP A 195 -12.86 13.18 3.97
C ASP A 195 -12.92 11.77 4.55
N CYS A 196 -11.80 11.21 5.02
CA CYS A 196 -11.65 9.80 5.40
C CYS A 196 -12.23 8.86 4.33
N ARG A 197 -11.98 9.16 3.05
CA ARG A 197 -12.57 8.48 1.90
C ARG A 197 -11.48 7.83 1.04
N VAL A 198 -11.75 6.62 0.57
CA VAL A 198 -10.92 5.90 -0.41
C VAL A 198 -11.65 5.84 -1.74
N VAL A 199 -10.95 6.17 -2.81
CA VAL A 199 -11.37 5.94 -4.19
C VAL A 199 -10.52 4.82 -4.75
N GLU A 200 -11.14 3.71 -5.12
CA GLU A 200 -10.50 2.58 -5.79
C GLU A 200 -10.47 2.84 -7.28
N MET A 201 -9.31 2.71 -7.89
CA MET A 201 -9.09 2.91 -9.32
C MET A 201 -8.35 1.72 -9.92
N ASP A 202 -8.67 1.40 -11.17
CA ASP A 202 -7.82 0.53 -11.97
C ASP A 202 -6.44 1.19 -12.17
N PRO A 203 -5.31 0.44 -12.13
CA PRO A 203 -3.99 1.03 -12.27
C PRO A 203 -3.77 1.81 -13.57
N SER A 204 -4.34 1.37 -14.69
CA SER A 204 -4.25 2.08 -15.98
C SER A 204 -5.13 3.33 -16.01
N GLU A 205 -6.32 3.29 -15.42
CA GLU A 205 -7.17 4.48 -15.22
C GLU A 205 -6.47 5.50 -14.32
N TYR A 206 -5.81 5.04 -13.25
CA TYR A 206 -5.05 5.90 -12.37
C TYR A 206 -3.95 6.65 -13.13
N LEU A 207 -3.13 5.96 -13.94
CA LEU A 207 -2.10 6.61 -14.75
C LEU A 207 -2.71 7.59 -15.77
N GLY A 208 -3.77 7.21 -16.45
CA GLY A 208 -4.47 8.05 -17.42
C GLY A 208 -5.09 9.33 -16.83
N SER A 209 -5.31 9.36 -15.51
CA SER A 209 -5.85 10.54 -14.81
C SER A 209 -4.81 11.63 -14.56
N TYR A 210 -3.51 11.34 -14.71
CA TYR A 210 -2.39 12.23 -14.42
C TYR A 210 -1.46 12.47 -15.64
N LEU A 211 -1.77 11.88 -16.80
CA LEU A 211 -1.13 12.14 -18.10
C LEU A 211 -1.99 13.12 -18.92
#